data_09bebf5e2dd4aafc9a614bdacc58dac4
#
_entry.id   09bebf5e2dd4aafc9a614bdacc58dac4
#
_cell.length_a   1.000
_cell.length_b   1.000
_cell.length_c   1.000
_cell.angle_alpha   90.00
_cell.angle_beta   90.00
_cell.angle_gamma   90.00
#
_symmetry.space_group_name_H-M   'P 1'
#
loop_
_entity.id
_entity.type
_entity.pdbx_description
1 polymer ?
#
loop_
_entity_poly.entity_id
_entity_poly.type
_entity_poly.pdbx_seq_one_letter_code
_entity_poly.pdbx_strand_id
1 'polypeptide(L)'
;MRRSIDDHPFDPLQDPVVADDPDLTPVSWAIAIADDYDDAEPRVVLTVDEIGKPGEGLVAHLLPAEARRIRAALRDALREVGEAVE
;
A
#
# COMPACT_ATOMS: atom_id res chain seq x y z
N MET A 1 9.16 8.36 -15.97
CA MET A 1 8.48 9.35 -15.08
C MET A 1 7.93 8.61 -13.86
N ARG A 2 8.04 9.21 -12.70
CA ARG A 2 7.47 8.66 -11.47
C ARG A 2 6.61 9.72 -10.80
N ARG A 3 5.41 9.33 -10.38
CA ARG A 3 4.48 10.27 -9.74
C ARG A 3 3.76 9.60 -8.57
N SER A 4 3.73 10.29 -7.43
CA SER A 4 2.96 9.85 -6.27
C SER A 4 1.46 9.96 -6.54
N ILE A 5 0.70 8.95 -6.14
CA ILE A 5 -0.76 8.94 -6.20
C ILE A 5 -1.34 9.15 -4.81
N ASP A 6 -0.81 8.45 -3.82
CA ASP A 6 -1.28 8.55 -2.45
C ASP A 6 -0.17 8.17 -1.48
N ASP A 7 -0.02 8.96 -0.43
CA ASP A 7 0.90 8.68 0.67
C ASP A 7 0.08 8.64 1.95
N HIS A 8 0.13 7.52 2.67
CA HIS A 8 -0.64 7.36 3.88
C HIS A 8 0.27 7.10 5.07
N PRO A 9 0.47 8.10 5.95
CA PRO A 9 1.20 7.89 7.19
C PRO A 9 0.37 7.09 8.18
N PHE A 10 1.03 6.36 9.07
CA PHE A 10 0.32 5.69 10.16
C PHE A 10 -0.19 6.72 11.17
N ASP A 11 -1.46 6.60 11.54
CA ASP A 11 -2.08 7.45 12.56
C ASP A 11 -2.46 6.59 13.78
N PRO A 12 -1.73 6.71 14.91
CA PRO A 12 -2.04 5.92 16.10
C PRO A 12 -3.40 6.24 16.72
N LEU A 13 -3.97 7.40 16.41
CA LEU A 13 -5.30 7.75 16.90
C LEU A 13 -6.41 7.02 16.15
N GLN A 14 -6.17 6.65 14.89
CA GLN A 14 -7.12 5.89 14.08
C GLN A 14 -7.06 4.40 14.37
N ASP A 15 -5.89 3.89 14.74
CA ASP A 15 -5.71 2.46 15.02
C ASP A 15 -4.87 2.26 16.26
N PRO A 16 -5.46 2.52 17.45
CA PRO A 16 -4.73 2.39 18.70
C PRO A 16 -4.36 0.94 19.04
N VAL A 17 -5.08 -0.03 18.51
CA VAL A 17 -4.74 -1.45 18.74
C VAL A 17 -3.41 -1.79 18.08
N VAL A 18 -3.23 -1.41 16.82
CA VAL A 18 -1.96 -1.64 16.11
C VAL A 18 -0.84 -0.81 16.73
N ALA A 19 -1.14 0.42 17.17
CA ALA A 19 -0.14 1.30 17.79
C ALA A 19 0.42 0.72 19.09
N ASP A 20 -0.42 0.07 19.91
CA ASP A 20 -0.07 -0.36 21.25
C ASP A 20 0.33 -1.83 21.37
N ASP A 21 0.01 -2.67 20.36
CA ASP A 21 0.29 -4.10 20.42
C ASP A 21 1.70 -4.38 19.91
N PRO A 22 2.61 -4.92 20.77
CA PRO A 22 3.98 -5.20 20.36
C PRO A 22 4.10 -6.31 19.30
N ASP A 23 3.07 -7.13 19.13
CA ASP A 23 3.04 -8.19 18.11
C ASP A 23 2.61 -7.67 16.74
N LEU A 24 2.12 -6.44 16.65
CA LEU A 24 1.69 -5.82 15.42
C LEU A 24 2.65 -4.70 15.03
N THR A 25 2.96 -4.59 13.75
CA THR A 25 3.87 -3.58 13.25
C THR A 25 3.10 -2.46 12.58
N PRO A 26 3.09 -1.25 13.14
CA PRO A 26 2.47 -0.12 12.47
C PRO A 26 3.30 0.28 11.24
N VAL A 27 2.62 0.50 10.12
CA VAL A 27 3.27 0.82 8.86
C VAL A 27 2.65 2.05 8.24
N SER A 28 3.46 2.79 7.49
CA SER A 28 2.97 3.73 6.49
C SER A 28 2.99 3.05 5.12
N TRP A 29 2.21 3.55 4.19
CA TRP A 29 2.24 3.02 2.83
C TRP A 29 2.10 4.15 1.82
N ALA A 30 2.54 3.88 0.59
CA ALA A 30 2.47 4.83 -0.51
C ALA A 30 2.16 4.11 -1.81
N ILE A 31 1.39 4.76 -2.65
CA ILE A 31 1.09 4.30 -4.01
C ILE A 31 1.64 5.33 -4.98
N ALA A 32 2.39 4.86 -5.97
CA ALA A 32 2.95 5.71 -7.02
C ALA A 32 2.83 4.99 -8.36
N ILE A 33 3.07 5.72 -9.43
CA ILE A 33 3.20 5.15 -10.76
C ILE A 33 4.60 5.43 -11.30
N ALA A 34 5.13 4.52 -12.07
CA ALA A 34 6.44 4.66 -12.71
C ALA A 34 6.45 3.93 -14.05
N ASP A 35 7.24 4.43 -15.00
CA ASP A 35 7.43 3.82 -16.32
C ASP A 35 8.90 3.76 -16.74
N ASP A 36 9.82 4.06 -15.82
CA ASP A 36 11.25 4.13 -16.07
C ASP A 36 11.93 2.77 -15.88
N TYR A 37 11.31 1.73 -16.45
CA TYR A 37 11.83 0.38 -16.47
C TYR A 37 12.41 0.06 -17.86
N ASP A 38 13.22 -0.98 -17.95
CA ASP A 38 13.87 -1.39 -19.21
C ASP A 38 12.86 -1.73 -20.31
N ASP A 39 11.68 -2.23 -19.93
CA ASP A 39 10.61 -2.56 -20.89
C ASP A 39 9.68 -1.38 -21.17
N ALA A 40 9.88 -0.25 -20.53
CA ALA A 40 9.05 0.96 -20.62
C ALA A 40 7.56 0.72 -20.28
N GLU A 41 7.23 -0.42 -19.69
CA GLU A 41 5.86 -0.71 -19.26
C GLU A 41 5.54 0.02 -17.96
N PRO A 42 4.39 0.71 -17.88
CA PRO A 42 4.01 1.37 -16.64
C PRO A 42 3.68 0.36 -15.54
N ARG A 43 4.04 0.71 -14.31
CA ARG A 43 3.74 -0.09 -13.15
C ARG A 43 3.18 0.77 -12.02
N VAL A 44 2.38 0.14 -11.18
CA VAL A 44 1.94 0.70 -9.91
C VAL A 44 2.98 0.29 -8.87
N VAL A 45 3.50 1.26 -8.14
CA VAL A 45 4.54 1.02 -7.13
C VAL A 45 3.90 1.14 -5.76
N LEU A 46 3.86 0.04 -5.03
CA LEU A 46 3.36 0.01 -3.66
C LEU A 46 4.55 -0.10 -2.72
N THR A 47 4.68 0.87 -1.82
CA THR A 47 5.73 0.88 -0.79
C THR A 47 5.08 0.74 0.58
N VAL A 48 5.64 -0.12 1.42
CA VAL A 48 5.19 -0.30 2.81
C VAL A 48 6.42 -0.16 3.71
N ASP A 49 6.41 0.86 4.57
CA ASP A 49 7.51 1.16 5.49
C ASP A 49 7.05 1.02 6.93
N GLU A 50 7.88 0.38 7.75
CA GLU A 50 7.69 0.40 9.19
C GLU A 50 7.90 1.82 9.73
N ILE A 51 7.07 2.23 10.68
CA ILE A 51 7.18 3.56 11.29
C ILE A 51 8.57 3.75 11.92
N GLY A 52 9.19 4.89 11.61
CA GLY A 52 10.53 5.21 12.10
C GLY A 52 11.67 4.66 11.25
N LYS A 53 11.37 3.96 10.16
CA LYS A 53 12.37 3.36 9.28
C LYS A 53 12.09 3.66 7.81
N PRO A 54 12.01 4.95 7.42
CA PRO A 54 11.73 5.30 6.04
C PRO A 54 12.83 4.78 5.10
N GLY A 55 12.42 4.28 3.94
CA GLY A 55 13.34 3.74 2.94
C GLY A 55 13.83 2.33 3.20
N GLU A 56 13.43 1.70 4.31
CA GLU A 56 13.81 0.33 4.65
C GLU A 56 12.67 -0.67 4.45
N GLY A 57 11.57 -0.24 3.87
CA GLY A 57 10.38 -1.06 3.66
C GLY A 57 10.45 -1.91 2.41
N LEU A 58 9.34 -2.57 2.14
CA LEU A 58 9.16 -3.37 0.95
C LEU A 58 8.59 -2.52 -0.17
N VAL A 59 9.08 -2.74 -1.38
CA VAL A 59 8.59 -2.06 -2.57
C VAL A 59 8.13 -3.11 -3.58
N ALA A 60 6.85 -3.06 -3.94
CA ALA A 60 6.30 -3.93 -4.96
C ALA A 60 6.10 -3.14 -6.25
N HIS A 61 6.67 -3.63 -7.34
CA HIS A 61 6.51 -3.06 -8.68
C HIS A 61 5.47 -3.89 -9.41
N LEU A 62 4.23 -3.40 -9.43
CA LEU A 62 3.08 -4.17 -9.89
C LEU A 62 2.72 -3.84 -11.32
N LEU A 63 2.67 -4.84 -12.17
CA LEU A 63 2.04 -4.69 -13.49
C LEU A 63 0.56 -4.33 -13.30
N PRO A 64 -0.07 -3.64 -14.27
CA PRO A 64 -1.48 -3.28 -14.15
C PRO A 64 -2.41 -4.44 -13.80
N ALA A 65 -2.15 -5.63 -14.34
CA ALA A 65 -2.95 -6.82 -14.03
C ALA A 65 -2.82 -7.23 -12.56
N GLU A 66 -1.61 -7.14 -12.00
CA GLU A 66 -1.36 -7.45 -10.60
C GLU A 66 -2.02 -6.42 -9.67
N ALA A 67 -1.96 -5.15 -10.05
CA ALA A 67 -2.62 -4.08 -9.30
C ALA A 67 -4.15 -4.27 -9.29
N ARG A 68 -4.74 -4.66 -10.43
CA ARG A 68 -6.17 -4.98 -10.50
C ARG A 68 -6.54 -6.15 -9.60
N ARG A 69 -5.67 -7.16 -9.51
CA ARG A 69 -5.91 -8.32 -8.64
C ARG A 69 -5.93 -7.91 -7.17
N ILE A 70 -4.99 -7.06 -6.74
CA ILE A 70 -4.96 -6.55 -5.36
C ILE A 70 -6.21 -5.72 -5.08
N ARG A 71 -6.59 -4.84 -6.01
CA ARG A 71 -7.79 -4.02 -5.86
C ARG A 71 -9.04 -4.89 -5.66
N ALA A 72 -9.18 -5.93 -6.47
CA ALA A 72 -10.31 -6.85 -6.36
C ALA A 72 -10.29 -7.61 -5.02
N ALA A 73 -9.13 -8.05 -4.57
CA ALA A 73 -8.99 -8.75 -3.30
C ALA A 73 -9.35 -7.85 -2.12
N LEU A 74 -8.91 -6.59 -2.14
CA LEU A 74 -9.27 -5.62 -1.10
C LEU A 74 -10.79 -5.37 -1.08
N ARG A 75 -11.40 -5.22 -2.25
CA ARG A 75 -12.86 -5.05 -2.36
C ARG A 75 -13.60 -6.25 -1.75
N ASP A 76 -13.17 -7.47 -2.08
CA ASP A 76 -13.82 -8.67 -1.57
C ASP A 76 -13.64 -8.81 -0.06
N ALA A 77 -12.45 -8.47 0.45
CA ALA A 77 -12.19 -8.46 1.89
C ALA A 77 -13.08 -7.44 2.62
N LEU A 78 -13.28 -6.25 2.04
CA LEU A 78 -14.18 -5.25 2.62
C LEU A 78 -15.61 -5.77 2.73
N ARG A 79 -16.10 -6.49 1.72
CA ARG A 79 -17.42 -7.12 1.77
C ARG A 79 -17.51 -8.13 2.91
N GLU A 80 -16.47 -8.94 3.10
CA GLU A 80 -16.44 -9.95 4.15
C GLU A 80 -16.52 -9.35 5.54
N VAL A 81 -15.96 -8.14 5.74
CA VAL A 81 -16.05 -7.46 7.05
C VAL A 81 -17.27 -6.52 7.14
N GLY A 82 -18.19 -6.61 6.17
CA GLY A 82 -19.46 -5.89 6.22
C GLY A 82 -19.43 -4.46 5.73
N GLU A 83 -18.35 -4.04 5.06
CA GLU A 83 -18.24 -2.69 4.54
C GLU A 83 -18.89 -2.58 3.16
N ALA A 84 -19.44 -1.39 2.87
CA ALA A 84 -19.92 -1.08 1.54
C ALA A 84 -18.72 -0.95 0.59
N VAL A 85 -18.87 -1.46 -0.63
CA VAL A 85 -17.81 -1.39 -1.65
C VAL A 85 -18.31 -0.71 -2.90
N GLU A 86 -17.39 -0.04 -3.57
CA GLU A 86 -17.62 0.66 -4.84
C GLU A 86 -17.15 -0.17 -6.04
#